data_3de2549405d11beefb57e63b1a906a49
#
_entry.id   3de2549405d11beefb57e63b1a906a49
#
_cell.length_a   1.000
_cell.length_b   1.000
_cell.length_c   1.000
_cell.angle_alpha   90.00
_cell.angle_beta   90.00
_cell.angle_gamma   90.00
#
_symmetry.space_group_name_H-M   'P 1'
#
loop_
_entity.id
_entity.type
_entity.pdbx_description
1 polymer ?
#
loop_
_entity_poly.entity_id
_entity_poly.type
_entity_poly.pdbx_seq_one_letter_code
_entity_poly.pdbx_strand_id
1 'polypeptide(L)'
;MQHKTGSGHNDFSSLEKQTLKPSNGLRWHKRVAVLTNRSVFSAANEFVKYMKCCPNVIVVGDKTGGGAGMPFSSELPNGWAVRFSACPMYNSDGESTEFGIEPDVNVGITDADYKRCIDTIIETASTLLTKTNVFQ
;
A
#
# COMPACT_ATOMS: atom_id res chain seq x y z
N MET A 1 10.14 3.53 -8.89
CA MET A 1 9.31 3.48 -10.11
C MET A 1 10.23 3.30 -11.32
N GLN A 2 9.80 2.61 -12.34
CA GLN A 2 10.50 2.49 -13.62
C GLN A 2 9.58 2.97 -14.74
N HIS A 3 10.14 3.56 -15.78
CA HIS A 3 9.41 4.00 -16.96
C HIS A 3 9.78 3.17 -18.17
N LYS A 4 8.82 2.93 -19.05
CA LYS A 4 9.06 2.27 -20.33
C LYS A 4 9.96 3.13 -21.20
N THR A 5 11.06 2.57 -21.73
CA THR A 5 12.07 3.31 -22.52
C THR A 5 12.17 2.86 -23.97
N GLY A 6 11.59 1.72 -24.33
CA GLY A 6 11.69 1.15 -25.68
C GLY A 6 10.49 0.29 -26.04
N SER A 7 10.57 -0.36 -27.21
CA SER A 7 9.53 -1.25 -27.73
C SER A 7 9.64 -2.70 -27.22
N GLY A 8 10.79 -3.09 -26.68
CA GLY A 8 11.02 -4.43 -26.15
C GLY A 8 10.23 -4.65 -24.84
N HIS A 9 9.92 -5.89 -24.52
CA HIS A 9 9.06 -6.24 -23.37
C HIS A 9 9.66 -5.78 -22.02
N ASN A 10 10.98 -5.81 -21.90
CA ASN A 10 11.73 -5.49 -20.70
C ASN A 10 12.51 -4.17 -20.77
N ASP A 11 12.16 -3.28 -21.71
CA ASP A 11 12.84 -2.01 -21.88
C ASP A 11 12.32 -0.98 -20.87
N PHE A 12 12.85 -1.04 -19.65
CA PHE A 12 12.54 -0.08 -18.59
C PHE A 12 13.76 0.74 -18.20
N SER A 13 13.52 1.95 -17.71
CA SER A 13 14.55 2.79 -17.11
C SER A 13 15.17 2.12 -15.86
N SER A 14 16.29 2.65 -15.39
CA SER A 14 16.77 2.36 -14.03
C SER A 14 15.69 2.74 -13.00
N LEU A 15 15.77 2.13 -11.82
CA LEU A 15 14.89 2.44 -10.70
C LEU A 15 15.11 3.88 -10.22
N GLU A 16 14.06 4.69 -10.30
CA GLU A 16 14.05 6.02 -9.69
C GLU A 16 13.59 5.93 -8.23
N LYS A 17 14.45 6.39 -7.33
CA LYS A 17 14.13 6.50 -5.91
C LYS A 17 13.28 7.76 -5.69
N GLN A 18 12.08 7.56 -5.19
CA GLN A 18 11.20 8.65 -4.76
C GLN A 18 11.42 8.91 -3.25
N THR A 19 11.60 10.17 -2.90
CA THR A 19 11.72 10.58 -1.50
C THR A 19 10.70 11.67 -1.21
N LEU A 20 9.81 11.41 -0.27
CA LEU A 20 8.91 12.42 0.25
C LEU A 20 9.64 13.24 1.31
N LYS A 21 9.76 14.53 1.07
CA LYS A 21 10.32 15.46 2.08
C LYS A 21 9.28 15.74 3.15
N PRO A 22 9.67 15.81 4.43
CA PRO A 22 8.76 16.23 5.50
C PRO A 22 8.22 17.64 5.24
N SER A 23 6.96 17.88 5.62
CA SER A 23 6.39 19.23 5.61
C SER A 23 7.14 20.16 6.54
N ASN A 24 7.28 21.43 6.15
CA ASN A 24 7.78 22.51 7.05
C ASN A 24 6.69 23.01 8.01
N GLY A 25 5.44 22.63 7.80
CA GLY A 25 4.31 22.98 8.65
C GLY A 25 4.03 21.95 9.76
N LEU A 26 2.75 21.72 10.01
CA LEU A 26 2.30 20.78 11.04
C LEU A 26 2.81 19.38 10.77
N ARG A 27 3.39 18.75 11.80
CA ARG A 27 3.84 17.36 11.79
C ARG A 27 3.16 16.56 12.89
N TRP A 28 2.77 15.33 12.56
CA TRP A 28 2.21 14.39 13.53
C TRP A 28 3.32 13.50 14.09
N HIS A 29 3.58 13.61 15.38
CA HIS A 29 4.65 12.87 16.06
C HIS A 29 4.15 11.71 16.93
N LYS A 30 2.82 11.55 17.04
CA LYS A 30 2.23 10.44 17.80
C LYS A 30 2.20 9.18 16.95
N ARG A 31 1.98 8.05 17.59
CA ARG A 31 1.79 6.75 16.94
C ARG A 31 0.59 6.77 16.02
N VAL A 32 0.69 6.05 14.93
CA VAL A 32 -0.36 5.93 13.91
C VAL A 32 -0.51 4.44 13.56
N ALA A 33 -1.73 3.94 13.55
CA ALA A 33 -2.06 2.67 12.93
C ALA A 33 -2.75 2.92 11.59
N VAL A 34 -2.22 2.34 10.53
CA VAL A 34 -2.85 2.34 9.21
C VAL A 34 -3.58 1.02 9.03
N LEU A 35 -4.88 1.08 8.82
CA LEU A 35 -5.72 -0.10 8.67
C LEU A 35 -5.79 -0.53 7.21
N THR A 36 -5.61 -1.81 6.94
CA THR A 36 -5.58 -2.35 5.58
C THR A 36 -6.45 -3.59 5.41
N ASN A 37 -6.95 -3.73 4.20
CA ASN A 37 -7.60 -4.94 3.71
C ASN A 37 -7.47 -5.02 2.19
N ARG A 38 -8.05 -6.05 1.56
CA ARG A 38 -8.00 -6.26 0.11
C ARG A 38 -8.64 -5.14 -0.73
N SER A 39 -9.46 -4.28 -0.15
CA SER A 39 -10.04 -3.12 -0.83
C SER A 39 -9.10 -1.92 -0.90
N VAL A 40 -7.98 -1.94 -0.18
CA VAL A 40 -6.92 -0.93 -0.28
C VAL A 40 -6.16 -1.14 -1.59
N PHE A 41 -6.46 -0.33 -2.61
CA PHE A 41 -6.02 -0.56 -3.97
C PHE A 41 -5.48 0.72 -4.63
N SER A 42 -4.56 0.59 -5.60
CA SER A 42 -4.03 1.70 -6.41
C SER A 42 -3.41 2.81 -5.56
N ALA A 43 -3.89 4.05 -5.62
CA ALA A 43 -3.37 5.18 -4.85
C ALA A 43 -3.39 4.94 -3.33
N ALA A 44 -4.38 4.21 -2.81
CA ALA A 44 -4.43 3.82 -1.41
C ALA A 44 -3.33 2.81 -1.06
N ASN A 45 -3.00 1.90 -1.96
CA ASN A 45 -1.86 0.99 -1.82
C ASN A 45 -0.53 1.76 -1.78
N GLU A 46 -0.37 2.77 -2.63
CA GLU A 46 0.80 3.64 -2.61
C GLU A 46 0.91 4.43 -1.29
N PHE A 47 -0.22 4.91 -0.76
CA PHE A 47 -0.23 5.55 0.57
C PHE A 47 0.31 4.61 1.64
N VAL A 48 -0.13 3.34 1.68
CA VAL A 48 0.39 2.34 2.64
C VAL A 48 1.89 2.16 2.48
N LYS A 49 2.39 2.07 1.24
CA LYS A 49 3.82 1.97 0.94
C LYS A 49 4.63 3.09 1.60
N TYR A 50 4.18 4.33 1.46
CA TYR A 50 4.86 5.48 2.06
C TYR A 50 4.73 5.51 3.58
N MET A 51 3.57 5.14 4.12
CA MET A 51 3.36 5.10 5.56
C MET A 51 4.23 4.06 6.25
N LYS A 52 4.51 2.92 5.62
CA LYS A 52 5.45 1.92 6.16
C LYS A 52 6.89 2.43 6.29
N CYS A 53 7.25 3.50 5.60
CA CYS A 53 8.57 4.14 5.77
C CYS A 53 8.63 5.07 6.99
N CYS A 54 7.54 5.29 7.71
CA CYS A 54 7.48 6.19 8.85
C CYS A 54 7.67 5.40 10.17
N PRO A 55 8.65 5.78 11.04
CA PRO A 55 8.99 4.98 12.23
C PRO A 55 7.91 4.97 13.32
N ASN A 56 6.97 5.91 13.28
CA ASN A 56 5.83 5.98 14.20
C ASN A 56 4.54 5.36 13.66
N VAL A 57 4.63 4.63 12.55
CA VAL A 57 3.49 3.98 11.89
C VAL A 57 3.58 2.47 12.03
N ILE A 58 2.45 1.82 12.24
CA ILE A 58 2.26 0.38 12.15
C ILE A 58 1.08 0.10 11.23
N VAL A 59 1.23 -0.84 10.31
CA VAL A 59 0.16 -1.28 9.40
C VAL A 59 -0.51 -2.53 9.96
N VAL A 60 -1.82 -2.46 10.13
CA VAL A 60 -2.63 -3.51 10.78
C VAL A 60 -3.78 -3.92 9.87
N GLY A 61 -3.99 -5.20 9.71
CA GLY A 61 -5.10 -5.72 8.92
C GLY A 61 -4.72 -6.87 8.01
N ASP A 62 -5.35 -6.96 6.85
CA ASP A 62 -5.00 -7.93 5.81
C ASP A 62 -4.13 -7.26 4.73
N LYS A 63 -3.49 -8.07 3.93
CA LYS A 63 -2.74 -7.65 2.73
C LYS A 63 -3.58 -6.72 1.86
N THR A 64 -2.98 -5.66 1.35
CA THR A 64 -3.65 -4.75 0.43
C THR A 64 -3.98 -5.41 -0.92
N GLY A 65 -4.87 -4.82 -1.69
CA GLY A 65 -5.25 -5.30 -3.02
C GLY A 65 -4.23 -5.02 -4.13
N GLY A 66 -3.22 -4.18 -3.87
CA GLY A 66 -2.20 -3.87 -4.86
C GLY A 66 -2.62 -2.86 -5.92
N GLY A 67 -2.36 -3.17 -7.20
CA GLY A 67 -2.72 -2.33 -8.35
C GLY A 67 -1.86 -1.07 -8.48
N ALA A 68 -0.63 -1.14 -8.03
CA ALA A 68 0.37 -0.10 -8.27
C ALA A 68 0.81 -0.11 -9.74
N GLY A 69 1.20 1.04 -10.29
CA GLY A 69 1.86 1.04 -11.59
C GLY A 69 1.27 1.93 -12.66
N MET A 70 0.57 3.00 -12.31
CA MET A 70 0.06 4.02 -13.23
C MET A 70 -0.65 3.40 -14.46
N PRO A 71 -1.94 3.17 -14.40
CA PRO A 71 -2.64 2.42 -15.43
C PRO A 71 -2.61 3.13 -16.78
N PHE A 72 -2.33 2.37 -17.81
CA PHE A 72 -2.45 2.75 -19.20
C PHE A 72 -3.73 2.13 -19.79
N SER A 73 -4.47 2.91 -20.54
CA SER A 73 -5.68 2.45 -21.23
C SER A 73 -5.46 2.52 -22.73
N SER A 74 -5.92 1.51 -23.46
CA SER A 74 -5.89 1.43 -24.92
C SER A 74 -7.18 0.81 -25.42
N GLU A 75 -7.44 0.95 -26.71
CA GLU A 75 -8.59 0.36 -27.39
C GLU A 75 -8.14 -0.67 -28.39
N LEU A 76 -8.81 -1.81 -28.44
CA LEU A 76 -8.61 -2.83 -29.44
C LEU A 76 -9.37 -2.49 -30.72
N PRO A 77 -8.99 -3.04 -31.89
CA PRO A 77 -9.66 -2.77 -33.18
C PRO A 77 -11.16 -3.07 -33.20
N ASN A 78 -11.64 -3.91 -32.29
CA ASN A 78 -13.05 -4.25 -32.14
C ASN A 78 -13.82 -3.32 -31.18
N GLY A 79 -13.19 -2.23 -30.69
CA GLY A 79 -13.78 -1.26 -29.78
C GLY A 79 -13.73 -1.64 -28.31
N TRP A 80 -13.06 -2.74 -27.93
CA TRP A 80 -12.88 -3.12 -26.54
C TRP A 80 -11.78 -2.30 -25.89
N ALA A 81 -12.08 -1.76 -24.70
CA ALA A 81 -11.08 -1.09 -23.87
C ALA A 81 -10.27 -2.11 -23.08
N VAL A 82 -8.95 -1.92 -23.06
CA VAL A 82 -8.02 -2.64 -22.19
C VAL A 82 -7.33 -1.67 -21.25
N ARG A 83 -7.05 -2.10 -20.04
CA ARG A 83 -6.35 -1.31 -19.03
C ARG A 83 -5.38 -2.18 -18.25
N PHE A 84 -4.14 -1.73 -18.09
CA PHE A 84 -3.10 -2.46 -17.39
C PHE A 84 -2.10 -1.50 -16.73
N SER A 85 -1.35 -1.97 -15.75
CA SER A 85 -0.26 -1.24 -15.13
C SER A 85 0.90 -1.06 -16.10
N ALA A 86 1.40 0.18 -16.23
CA ALA A 86 2.43 0.52 -17.21
C ALA A 86 3.82 0.79 -16.60
N CYS A 87 3.88 1.07 -15.30
CA CYS A 87 5.12 1.44 -14.61
C CYS A 87 5.34 0.51 -13.40
N PRO A 88 6.29 -0.42 -13.42
CA PRO A 88 6.62 -1.21 -12.24
C PRO A 88 6.97 -0.32 -11.05
N MET A 89 6.35 -0.58 -9.92
CA MET A 89 6.54 0.15 -8.67
C MET A 89 6.99 -0.79 -7.55
N TYR A 90 7.86 -0.28 -6.69
CA TYR A 90 8.51 -1.08 -5.67
C TYR A 90 8.47 -0.35 -4.32
N ASN A 91 8.51 -1.10 -3.22
CA ASN A 91 8.69 -0.58 -1.87
C ASN A 91 10.18 -0.23 -1.60
N SER A 92 10.51 0.17 -0.37
CA SER A 92 11.87 0.49 0.05
C SER A 92 12.83 -0.70 -0.03
N ASP A 93 12.31 -1.92 0.07
CA ASP A 93 13.08 -3.17 0.10
C ASP A 93 13.26 -3.76 -1.31
N GLY A 94 12.71 -3.11 -2.34
CA GLY A 94 12.80 -3.54 -3.72
C GLY A 94 11.75 -4.57 -4.13
N GLU A 95 10.72 -4.79 -3.32
CA GLU A 95 9.62 -5.70 -3.64
C GLU A 95 8.53 -4.99 -4.44
N SER A 96 7.96 -5.67 -5.43
CA SER A 96 6.87 -5.13 -6.23
C SER A 96 5.61 -4.91 -5.40
N THR A 97 5.01 -3.74 -5.52
CA THR A 97 3.75 -3.40 -4.84
C THR A 97 2.50 -3.65 -5.68
N GLU A 98 2.65 -4.20 -6.89
CA GLU A 98 1.55 -4.55 -7.79
C GLU A 98 0.58 -5.57 -7.18
N PHE A 99 1.10 -6.55 -6.45
CA PHE A 99 0.32 -7.65 -5.88
C PHE A 99 -0.05 -7.44 -4.41
N GLY A 100 0.03 -6.20 -3.95
CA GLY A 100 -0.31 -5.81 -2.58
C GLY A 100 0.88 -5.78 -1.64
N ILE A 101 0.66 -5.13 -0.50
CA ILE A 101 1.62 -4.90 0.57
C ILE A 101 1.15 -5.67 1.80
N GLU A 102 2.05 -6.46 2.38
CA GLU A 102 1.77 -7.16 3.64
C GLU A 102 1.72 -6.15 4.81
N PRO A 103 0.75 -6.30 5.73
CA PRO A 103 0.72 -5.51 6.96
C PRO A 103 1.84 -5.92 7.91
N ASP A 104 2.13 -5.08 8.89
CA ASP A 104 3.06 -5.42 9.99
C ASP A 104 2.40 -6.36 11.00
N VAL A 105 1.08 -6.22 11.17
CA VAL A 105 0.26 -7.12 11.98
C VAL A 105 -0.88 -7.65 11.14
N ASN A 106 -0.79 -8.91 10.75
CA ASN A 106 -1.82 -9.56 9.93
C ASN A 106 -2.99 -9.98 10.82
N VAL A 107 -4.16 -9.43 10.56
CA VAL A 107 -5.41 -9.75 11.25
C VAL A 107 -6.60 -9.48 10.32
N GLY A 108 -7.53 -10.41 10.28
CA GLY A 108 -8.80 -10.27 9.54
C GLY A 108 -9.99 -10.23 10.48
N ILE A 109 -11.13 -9.79 9.96
CA ILE A 109 -12.40 -9.84 10.69
C ILE A 109 -12.81 -11.31 10.81
N THR A 110 -13.07 -11.77 12.04
CA THR A 110 -13.56 -13.13 12.27
C THR A 110 -15.08 -13.20 12.09
N ASP A 111 -15.60 -14.39 11.75
CA ASP A 111 -17.05 -14.61 11.65
C ASP A 111 -17.78 -14.31 12.97
N ALA A 112 -17.14 -14.58 14.10
CA ALA A 112 -17.68 -14.32 15.42
C ALA A 112 -17.80 -12.83 15.69
N ASP A 113 -16.78 -12.05 15.34
CA ASP A 113 -16.77 -10.60 15.53
C ASP A 113 -17.70 -9.91 14.52
N TYR A 114 -17.74 -10.39 13.27
CA TYR A 114 -18.68 -9.91 12.28
C TYR A 114 -20.14 -10.02 12.75
N LYS A 115 -20.52 -11.19 13.31
CA LYS A 115 -21.87 -11.39 13.87
C LYS A 115 -22.18 -10.48 15.06
N ARG A 116 -21.16 -10.01 15.76
CA ARG A 116 -21.27 -9.08 16.89
C ARG A 116 -21.12 -7.61 16.48
N CYS A 117 -20.99 -7.33 15.18
CA CYS A 117 -20.69 -6.00 14.65
C CYS A 117 -19.39 -5.39 15.23
N ILE A 118 -18.40 -6.22 15.50
CA ILE A 118 -17.07 -5.82 15.97
C ILE A 118 -16.10 -5.87 14.80
N ASP A 119 -15.35 -4.80 14.58
CA ASP A 119 -14.24 -4.77 13.63
C ASP A 119 -12.95 -5.20 14.34
N THR A 120 -12.54 -6.44 14.11
CA THR A 120 -11.33 -7.02 14.73
C THR A 120 -10.06 -6.23 14.40
N ILE A 121 -10.00 -5.62 13.20
CA ILE A 121 -8.84 -4.83 12.77
C ILE A 121 -8.74 -3.55 13.60
N ILE A 122 -9.86 -2.85 13.80
CA ILE A 122 -9.94 -1.64 14.62
C ILE A 122 -9.59 -1.94 16.08
N GLU A 123 -10.15 -3.02 16.66
CA GLU A 123 -9.86 -3.40 18.05
C GLU A 123 -8.40 -3.76 18.25
N THR A 124 -7.80 -4.48 17.30
CA THR A 124 -6.36 -4.81 17.33
C THR A 124 -5.51 -3.55 17.26
N ALA A 125 -5.79 -2.66 16.33
CA ALA A 125 -5.05 -1.41 16.16
C ALA A 125 -5.16 -0.52 17.42
N SER A 126 -6.36 -0.39 18.01
CA SER A 126 -6.59 0.34 19.26
C SER A 126 -5.74 -0.21 20.40
N THR A 127 -5.70 -1.53 20.53
CA THR A 127 -4.88 -2.21 21.54
C THR A 127 -3.38 -1.95 21.34
N LEU A 128 -2.91 -1.98 20.09
CA LEU A 128 -1.51 -1.72 19.76
C LEU A 128 -1.11 -0.27 20.04
N LEU A 129 -1.97 0.69 19.74
CA LEU A 129 -1.71 2.11 20.00
C LEU A 129 -1.61 2.45 21.49
N THR A 130 -2.28 1.68 22.36
CA THR A 130 -2.23 1.87 23.83
C THR A 130 -1.06 1.16 24.49
N LYS A 131 -0.47 0.12 23.88
CA LYS A 131 0.71 -0.57 24.41
C LYS A 131 1.99 0.22 24.16
N THR A 132 2.81 0.38 25.17
CA THR A 132 3.99 1.28 25.14
C THR A 132 5.16 0.76 24.28
N ASN A 133 5.24 -0.55 23.95
CA ASN A 133 6.46 -1.21 23.44
C ASN A 133 6.33 -1.85 22.03
N VAL A 134 5.41 -1.42 21.18
CA VAL A 134 5.15 -2.08 19.89
C VAL A 134 5.79 -1.36 18.68
N PHE A 135 6.27 -0.14 18.90
CA PHE A 135 6.88 0.69 17.86
C PHE A 135 8.39 0.83 18.15
N GLN A 136 9.17 -0.09 17.64
CA GLN A 136 10.65 -0.02 17.62
C GLN A 136 11.15 -0.06 16.19
#